data_e695527950d0fd8e85aa320cc1f6b4c1
#
_entry.id   e695527950d0fd8e85aa320cc1f6b4c1
#
_cell.length_a   1.000
_cell.length_b   1.000
_cell.length_c   1.000
_cell.angle_alpha   90.00
_cell.angle_beta   90.00
_cell.angle_gamma   90.00
#
_symmetry.space_group_name_H-M   'P 1'
#
loop_
_entity.id
_entity.type
_entity.pdbx_description
1 polymer ?
#
loop_
_entity_poly.entity_id
_entity_poly.type
_entity_poly.pdbx_seq_one_letter_code
_entity_poly.pdbx_strand_id
1 'polypeptide(L)'
;MENRAFKIKVMDLTELEIAAKWALQEGWNPGLSDAQCYYQADPNGFLIGYLGDEPIASISVVKYDDSFGFLGFYIVKPEYRGQGYGMQIWQAGLQYLAGCNVALDGVVAQQENYKKSDFKLAYRNIRYEGVGGGEAPDCSNLVVLERLPIEEVIAYDSAFFPAKRVAFVNAWINQPDCYALGIKQGDILAAIGVIRPCHVGYKIGPLYADSAEHAETLFLALRSKVSATEAIYLDVPEVNAVAVALAQKYKMSLSFETARMYTGERPDLPLMQVFGVTSFEIG
;
A
#
# COMPACT_ATOMS: atom_id res chain seq x y z
N MET A 1 -32.39 5.60 -25.90
CA MET A 1 -31.37 5.47 -24.83
C MET A 1 -30.78 6.85 -24.65
N GLU A 2 -31.00 7.48 -23.49
CA GLU A 2 -30.33 8.75 -23.17
C GLU A 2 -28.83 8.55 -23.24
N ASN A 3 -28.17 9.40 -24.01
CA ASN A 3 -26.72 9.40 -24.14
C ASN A 3 -26.12 9.92 -22.81
N ARG A 4 -25.96 9.04 -21.82
CA ARG A 4 -25.37 9.40 -20.52
C ARG A 4 -23.91 9.76 -20.73
N ALA A 5 -23.55 11.02 -20.45
CA ALA A 5 -22.18 11.46 -20.56
C ALA A 5 -21.32 10.85 -19.45
N PHE A 6 -20.14 10.33 -19.83
CA PHE A 6 -19.14 9.92 -18.87
C PHE A 6 -18.36 11.16 -18.39
N LYS A 7 -18.30 11.36 -17.06
CA LYS A 7 -17.63 12.49 -16.44
C LYS A 7 -16.64 12.00 -15.40
N ILE A 8 -15.46 12.57 -15.38
CA ILE A 8 -14.40 12.27 -14.40
C ILE A 8 -14.26 13.49 -13.48
N LYS A 9 -14.16 13.23 -12.17
CA LYS A 9 -13.90 14.27 -11.16
C LYS A 9 -12.96 13.75 -10.07
N VAL A 10 -12.41 14.67 -9.29
CA VAL A 10 -11.69 14.34 -8.04
C VAL A 10 -12.71 13.84 -7.02
N MET A 11 -12.36 12.76 -6.31
CA MET A 11 -13.17 12.20 -5.22
C MET A 11 -13.14 13.11 -4.00
N ASP A 12 -14.25 13.16 -3.29
CA ASP A 12 -14.23 13.45 -1.86
C ASP A 12 -13.95 12.16 -1.06
N LEU A 13 -13.82 12.30 0.26
CA LEU A 13 -13.51 11.15 1.14
C LEU A 13 -14.60 10.07 1.09
N THR A 14 -15.88 10.44 0.96
CA THR A 14 -16.99 9.50 0.87
C THR A 14 -16.91 8.68 -0.42
N GLU A 15 -16.50 9.30 -1.51
CA GLU A 15 -16.31 8.63 -2.80
C GLU A 15 -15.07 7.73 -2.80
N LEU A 16 -14.03 8.10 -2.06
CA LEU A 16 -12.86 7.22 -1.87
C LEU A 16 -13.23 5.94 -1.10
N GLU A 17 -14.17 6.02 -0.16
CA GLU A 17 -14.73 4.82 0.48
C GLU A 17 -15.50 3.92 -0.50
N ILE A 18 -16.11 4.49 -1.55
CA ILE A 18 -16.71 3.69 -2.63
C ILE A 18 -15.62 2.91 -3.39
N ALA A 19 -14.50 3.56 -3.72
CA ALA A 19 -13.38 2.90 -4.37
C ALA A 19 -12.76 1.79 -3.50
N ALA A 20 -12.65 2.03 -2.17
CA ALA A 20 -12.21 1.00 -1.22
C ALA A 20 -13.17 -0.21 -1.17
N LYS A 21 -14.49 0.03 -1.22
CA LYS A 21 -15.48 -1.06 -1.30
C LYS A 21 -15.35 -1.86 -2.61
N TRP A 22 -15.05 -1.21 -3.74
CA TRP A 22 -14.79 -1.92 -4.99
C TRP A 22 -13.51 -2.75 -4.91
N ALA A 23 -12.45 -2.22 -4.29
CA ALA A 23 -11.23 -2.98 -4.04
C ALA A 23 -11.48 -4.23 -3.18
N LEU A 24 -12.36 -4.13 -2.18
CA LEU A 24 -12.81 -5.29 -1.41
C LEU A 24 -13.51 -6.32 -2.29
N GLN A 25 -14.39 -5.89 -3.21
CA GLN A 25 -15.10 -6.78 -4.15
C GLN A 25 -14.13 -7.46 -5.15
N GLU A 26 -13.03 -6.79 -5.51
CA GLU A 26 -11.94 -7.38 -6.32
C GLU A 26 -11.02 -8.32 -5.50
N GLY A 27 -11.27 -8.49 -4.19
CA GLY A 27 -10.50 -9.37 -3.31
C GLY A 27 -9.18 -8.75 -2.77
N TRP A 28 -9.01 -7.43 -2.88
CA TRP A 28 -7.75 -6.78 -2.47
C TRP A 28 -7.65 -6.55 -0.96
N ASN A 29 -8.75 -6.72 -0.24
CA ASN A 29 -8.83 -6.65 1.22
C ASN A 29 -8.21 -5.36 1.81
N PRO A 30 -8.73 -4.15 1.51
CA PRO A 30 -8.23 -2.91 2.06
C PRO A 30 -8.40 -2.85 3.58
N GLY A 31 -7.56 -2.07 4.26
CA GLY A 31 -7.73 -1.76 5.68
C GLY A 31 -8.95 -0.89 5.94
N LEU A 32 -9.53 -1.02 7.13
CA LEU A 32 -10.78 -0.34 7.50
C LEU A 32 -10.64 1.20 7.50
N SER A 33 -9.45 1.71 7.79
CA SER A 33 -9.14 3.16 7.81
C SER A 33 -8.19 3.60 6.69
N ASP A 34 -7.90 2.70 5.72
CA ASP A 34 -6.93 3.00 4.65
C ASP A 34 -7.36 4.22 3.83
N ALA A 35 -8.65 4.36 3.48
CA ALA A 35 -9.16 5.48 2.70
C ALA A 35 -8.85 6.84 3.33
N GLN A 36 -9.06 6.98 4.65
CA GLN A 36 -8.78 8.21 5.39
C GLN A 36 -7.28 8.55 5.38
N CYS A 37 -6.42 7.53 5.53
CA CYS A 37 -4.97 7.71 5.49
C CYS A 37 -4.49 8.07 4.07
N TYR A 38 -5.01 7.40 3.05
CA TYR A 38 -4.67 7.66 1.65
C TYR A 38 -5.05 9.06 1.23
N TYR A 39 -6.22 9.55 1.66
CA TYR A 39 -6.66 10.92 1.37
C TYR A 39 -5.70 11.99 1.89
N GLN A 40 -4.95 11.70 2.98
CA GLN A 40 -3.92 12.62 3.50
C GLN A 40 -2.65 12.66 2.64
N ALA A 41 -2.40 11.65 1.80
CA ALA A 41 -1.23 11.65 0.92
C ALA A 41 -1.38 12.69 -0.19
N ASP A 42 -2.55 12.72 -0.85
CA ASP A 42 -2.89 13.67 -1.91
C ASP A 42 -4.41 13.74 -2.10
N PRO A 43 -5.12 14.74 -1.53
CA PRO A 43 -6.56 14.86 -1.66
C PRO A 43 -7.08 14.99 -3.10
N ASN A 44 -6.23 15.40 -4.05
CA ASN A 44 -6.58 15.53 -5.45
C ASN A 44 -6.21 14.29 -6.29
N GLY A 45 -5.48 13.34 -5.70
CA GLY A 45 -4.94 12.15 -6.37
C GLY A 45 -5.93 10.99 -6.50
N PHE A 46 -7.22 11.19 -6.31
CA PHE A 46 -8.24 10.15 -6.42
C PHE A 46 -9.32 10.59 -7.38
N LEU A 47 -9.50 9.83 -8.48
CA LEU A 47 -10.46 10.18 -9.53
C LEU A 47 -11.57 9.13 -9.59
N ILE A 48 -12.81 9.61 -9.79
CA ILE A 48 -13.99 8.79 -10.01
C ILE A 48 -14.67 9.16 -11.32
N GLY A 49 -15.09 8.15 -12.06
CA GLY A 49 -15.83 8.31 -13.31
C GLY A 49 -17.31 7.97 -13.14
N TYR A 50 -18.15 8.90 -13.50
CA TYR A 50 -19.61 8.78 -13.46
C TYR A 50 -20.19 8.62 -14.87
N LEU A 51 -21.16 7.73 -15.02
CA LEU A 51 -22.01 7.65 -16.19
C LEU A 51 -23.42 8.12 -15.81
N GLY A 52 -23.74 9.36 -16.15
CA GLY A 52 -24.89 10.06 -15.53
C GLY A 52 -24.61 10.29 -14.06
N ASP A 53 -25.45 9.75 -13.16
CA ASP A 53 -25.31 9.85 -11.70
C ASP A 53 -24.69 8.59 -11.07
N GLU A 54 -24.34 7.60 -11.87
CA GLU A 54 -23.79 6.33 -11.39
C GLU A 54 -22.26 6.33 -11.42
N PRO A 55 -21.56 6.10 -10.28
CA PRO A 55 -20.12 5.92 -10.29
C PRO A 55 -19.79 4.52 -10.85
N ILE A 56 -18.91 4.48 -11.87
CA ILE A 56 -18.60 3.23 -12.60
C ILE A 56 -17.11 2.92 -12.71
N ALA A 57 -16.24 3.88 -12.44
CA ALA A 57 -14.79 3.70 -12.54
C ALA A 57 -14.05 4.52 -11.47
N SER A 58 -12.91 4.02 -11.02
CA SER A 58 -12.02 4.69 -10.08
C SER A 58 -10.56 4.54 -10.49
N ILE A 59 -9.71 5.43 -10.01
CA ILE A 59 -8.26 5.33 -10.06
C ILE A 59 -7.66 6.21 -8.96
N SER A 60 -6.62 5.73 -8.27
CA SER A 60 -5.74 6.57 -7.48
C SER A 60 -4.52 6.95 -8.30
N VAL A 61 -4.11 8.20 -8.21
CA VAL A 61 -2.97 8.80 -8.91
C VAL A 61 -2.28 9.79 -7.96
N VAL A 62 -1.86 9.25 -6.81
CA VAL A 62 -1.26 10.04 -5.74
C VAL A 62 0.05 10.67 -6.21
N LYS A 63 0.11 11.99 -6.19
CA LYS A 63 1.30 12.77 -6.53
C LYS A 63 2.01 13.17 -5.25
N TYR A 64 3.13 12.52 -4.95
CA TYR A 64 3.89 12.79 -3.72
C TYR A 64 4.72 14.07 -3.81
N ASP A 65 5.29 14.31 -5.00
CA ASP A 65 5.99 15.54 -5.38
C ASP A 65 6.00 15.69 -6.92
N ASP A 66 6.76 16.65 -7.45
CA ASP A 66 6.83 16.88 -8.88
C ASP A 66 7.62 15.80 -9.64
N SER A 67 8.28 14.89 -8.94
CA SER A 67 9.14 13.85 -9.53
C SER A 67 8.55 12.45 -9.43
N PHE A 68 7.68 12.19 -8.44
CA PHE A 68 7.20 10.84 -8.15
C PHE A 68 5.70 10.79 -7.87
N GLY A 69 5.03 9.80 -8.48
CA GLY A 69 3.63 9.48 -8.23
C GLY A 69 3.37 7.99 -8.16
N PHE A 70 2.24 7.62 -7.57
CA PHE A 70 1.82 6.22 -7.45
C PHE A 70 0.39 6.04 -7.96
N LEU A 71 0.19 5.02 -8.78
CA LEU A 71 -1.10 4.69 -9.39
C LEU A 71 -1.65 3.40 -8.79
N GLY A 72 -2.90 3.44 -8.37
CA GLY A 72 -3.62 2.29 -7.83
C GLY A 72 -5.13 2.45 -7.96
N PHE A 73 -5.92 1.64 -7.24
CA PHE A 73 -7.39 1.64 -7.27
C PHE A 73 -8.01 1.76 -8.68
N TYR A 74 -7.30 1.23 -9.70
CA TYR A 74 -7.79 1.26 -11.08
C TYR A 74 -8.83 0.16 -11.25
N ILE A 75 -10.08 0.52 -11.09
CA ILE A 75 -11.22 -0.38 -11.12
C ILE A 75 -12.30 0.19 -12.03
N VAL A 76 -12.86 -0.66 -12.89
CA VAL A 76 -14.10 -0.42 -13.62
C VAL A 76 -15.10 -1.49 -13.21
N LYS A 77 -16.32 -1.09 -12.85
CA LYS A 77 -17.38 -2.04 -12.51
C LYS A 77 -17.56 -3.07 -13.64
N PRO A 78 -17.74 -4.36 -13.31
CA PRO A 78 -17.75 -5.46 -14.30
C PRO A 78 -18.66 -5.20 -15.51
N GLU A 79 -19.86 -4.67 -15.26
CA GLU A 79 -20.89 -4.40 -16.29
C GLU A 79 -20.51 -3.28 -17.27
N TYR A 80 -19.49 -2.46 -16.95
CA TYR A 80 -18.99 -1.35 -17.76
C TYR A 80 -17.62 -1.61 -18.37
N ARG A 81 -17.04 -2.79 -18.14
CA ARG A 81 -15.73 -3.18 -18.71
C ARG A 81 -15.82 -3.34 -20.23
N GLY A 82 -14.71 -3.12 -20.92
CA GLY A 82 -14.64 -3.27 -22.39
C GLY A 82 -15.31 -2.14 -23.20
N GLN A 83 -15.85 -1.10 -22.56
CA GLN A 83 -16.57 0.00 -23.20
C GLN A 83 -15.75 1.30 -23.31
N GLY A 84 -14.46 1.24 -22.97
CA GLY A 84 -13.52 2.39 -23.11
C GLY A 84 -13.49 3.34 -21.91
N TYR A 85 -14.35 3.20 -20.90
CA TYR A 85 -14.38 4.05 -19.71
C TYR A 85 -13.07 3.96 -18.90
N GLY A 86 -12.56 2.73 -18.75
CA GLY A 86 -11.28 2.50 -18.07
C GLY A 86 -10.12 3.26 -18.71
N MET A 87 -10.05 3.28 -20.04
CA MET A 87 -9.00 4.03 -20.74
C MET A 87 -9.12 5.54 -20.53
N GLN A 88 -10.34 6.08 -20.48
CA GLN A 88 -10.56 7.51 -20.27
C GLN A 88 -10.09 7.94 -18.87
N ILE A 89 -10.44 7.20 -17.80
CA ILE A 89 -10.00 7.55 -16.45
C ILE A 89 -8.50 7.29 -16.27
N TRP A 90 -7.94 6.25 -16.92
CA TRP A 90 -6.50 5.98 -16.96
C TRP A 90 -5.72 7.14 -17.55
N GLN A 91 -6.17 7.68 -18.70
CA GLN A 91 -5.54 8.83 -19.35
C GLN A 91 -5.63 10.09 -18.50
N ALA A 92 -6.79 10.34 -17.88
CA ALA A 92 -6.94 11.47 -16.95
C ALA A 92 -5.97 11.34 -15.75
N GLY A 93 -5.81 10.14 -15.22
CA GLY A 93 -4.86 9.86 -14.14
C GLY A 93 -3.41 10.08 -14.55
N LEU A 94 -2.98 9.56 -15.69
CA LEU A 94 -1.62 9.78 -16.20
C LEU A 94 -1.35 11.26 -16.52
N GLN A 95 -2.36 12.00 -16.95
CA GLN A 95 -2.23 13.43 -17.15
C GLN A 95 -2.03 14.19 -15.84
N TYR A 96 -2.69 13.80 -14.76
CA TYR A 96 -2.46 14.37 -13.43
C TYR A 96 -1.02 14.13 -12.95
N LEU A 97 -0.46 12.94 -13.24
CA LEU A 97 0.92 12.57 -12.92
C LEU A 97 1.95 12.96 -13.99
N ALA A 98 1.59 13.84 -14.94
CA ALA A 98 2.51 14.22 -16.00
C ALA A 98 3.81 14.82 -15.43
N GLY A 99 4.95 14.32 -15.91
CA GLY A 99 6.29 14.71 -15.44
C GLY A 99 6.85 13.86 -14.30
N CYS A 100 6.03 13.04 -13.63
CA CYS A 100 6.47 12.13 -12.57
C CYS A 100 7.00 10.81 -13.14
N ASN A 101 7.95 10.20 -12.43
CA ASN A 101 8.15 8.76 -12.50
C ASN A 101 6.99 8.08 -11.74
N VAL A 102 6.14 7.37 -12.45
CA VAL A 102 4.92 6.77 -11.88
C VAL A 102 5.18 5.31 -11.55
N ALA A 103 4.90 4.92 -10.31
CA ALA A 103 4.90 3.54 -9.86
C ALA A 103 3.48 2.97 -9.81
N LEU A 104 3.35 1.65 -9.87
CA LEU A 104 2.14 0.90 -9.54
C LEU A 104 2.48 -0.49 -9.01
N ASP A 105 1.54 -1.07 -8.25
CA ASP A 105 1.47 -2.49 -7.94
C ASP A 105 0.27 -3.10 -8.67
N GLY A 106 0.48 -3.46 -9.92
CA GLY A 106 -0.58 -3.92 -10.79
C GLY A 106 -0.87 -5.41 -10.65
N VAL A 107 -2.14 -5.78 -10.85
CA VAL A 107 -2.55 -7.18 -10.97
C VAL A 107 -1.79 -7.84 -12.10
N VAL A 108 -1.15 -8.99 -11.85
CA VAL A 108 -0.26 -9.67 -12.81
C VAL A 108 -0.94 -9.93 -14.15
N ALA A 109 -2.23 -10.27 -14.15
CA ALA A 109 -3.02 -10.49 -15.38
C ALA A 109 -3.14 -9.24 -16.28
N GLN A 110 -2.92 -8.03 -15.75
CA GLN A 110 -2.98 -6.77 -16.49
C GLN A 110 -1.61 -6.20 -16.87
N GLN A 111 -0.53 -6.89 -16.55
CA GLN A 111 0.85 -6.42 -16.75
C GLN A 111 1.11 -5.99 -18.20
N GLU A 112 0.61 -6.75 -19.19
CA GLU A 112 0.77 -6.40 -20.62
C GLU A 112 -0.01 -5.14 -21.03
N ASN A 113 -1.09 -4.80 -20.31
CA ASN A 113 -1.80 -3.55 -20.55
C ASN A 113 -1.04 -2.35 -19.97
N TYR A 114 -0.42 -2.50 -18.80
CA TYR A 114 0.41 -1.43 -18.22
C TYR A 114 1.64 -1.10 -19.08
N LYS A 115 2.25 -2.12 -19.72
CA LYS A 115 3.36 -1.92 -20.68
C LYS A 115 3.01 -1.02 -21.87
N LYS A 116 1.73 -0.98 -22.28
CA LYS A 116 1.27 -0.09 -23.36
C LYS A 116 1.30 1.39 -22.95
N SER A 117 1.43 1.70 -21.68
CA SER A 117 1.62 3.03 -21.10
C SER A 117 3.03 3.20 -20.54
N ASP A 118 4.02 2.53 -21.14
CA ASP A 118 5.47 2.63 -20.86
C ASP A 118 5.89 2.10 -19.47
N PHE A 119 5.01 1.42 -18.73
CA PHE A 119 5.39 0.80 -17.48
C PHE A 119 6.30 -0.41 -17.71
N LYS A 120 7.42 -0.46 -16.98
CA LYS A 120 8.40 -1.54 -17.01
C LYS A 120 8.36 -2.30 -15.70
N LEU A 121 8.35 -3.64 -15.79
CA LEU A 121 8.40 -4.50 -14.61
C LEU A 121 9.74 -4.33 -13.88
N ALA A 122 9.66 -4.08 -12.58
CA ALA A 122 10.82 -4.05 -11.70
C ALA A 122 10.97 -5.37 -10.91
N TYR A 123 9.93 -5.76 -10.20
CA TYR A 123 9.84 -7.00 -9.42
C TYR A 123 8.38 -7.28 -9.08
N ARG A 124 8.13 -8.39 -8.39
CA ARG A 124 6.81 -8.72 -7.85
C ARG A 124 6.76 -8.48 -6.35
N ASN A 125 5.59 -8.09 -5.88
CA ASN A 125 5.27 -8.16 -4.47
C ASN A 125 4.31 -9.34 -4.25
N ILE A 126 4.59 -10.14 -3.23
CA ILE A 126 3.86 -11.36 -2.89
C ILE A 126 3.16 -11.14 -1.55
N ARG A 127 1.84 -11.28 -1.55
CA ARG A 127 1.06 -11.33 -0.31
C ARG A 127 1.13 -12.71 0.29
N TYR A 128 1.67 -12.78 1.48
CA TYR A 128 1.62 -13.96 2.32
C TYR A 128 0.49 -13.85 3.34
N GLU A 129 -0.20 -14.96 3.57
CA GLU A 129 -1.27 -15.10 4.55
C GLU A 129 -0.85 -16.09 5.63
N GLY A 130 -1.03 -15.72 6.89
CA GLY A 130 -0.77 -16.53 8.06
C GLY A 130 -1.81 -16.25 9.14
N VAL A 131 -1.46 -16.58 10.40
CA VAL A 131 -2.33 -16.34 11.55
C VAL A 131 -1.66 -15.48 12.60
N GLY A 132 -2.45 -14.69 13.31
CA GLY A 132 -2.03 -13.87 14.43
C GLY A 132 -1.54 -14.68 15.63
N GLY A 133 -1.48 -14.02 16.78
CA GLY A 133 -1.13 -14.64 18.08
C GLY A 133 0.36 -14.95 18.23
N GLY A 134 0.66 -15.72 19.25
CA GLY A 134 2.02 -16.01 19.69
C GLY A 134 2.44 -15.10 20.85
N GLU A 135 3.58 -15.43 21.46
CA GLU A 135 4.15 -14.61 22.53
C GLU A 135 4.83 -13.36 21.96
N ALA A 136 4.65 -12.24 22.64
CA ALA A 136 5.42 -11.04 22.34
C ALA A 136 6.90 -11.31 22.66
N PRO A 137 7.84 -10.90 21.79
CA PRO A 137 9.25 -11.05 22.05
C PRO A 137 9.65 -10.20 23.28
N ASP A 138 10.58 -10.71 24.09
CA ASP A 138 11.24 -9.90 25.10
C ASP A 138 12.24 -8.96 24.41
N CYS A 139 11.83 -7.71 24.23
CA CYS A 139 12.62 -6.70 23.54
C CYS A 139 12.48 -5.34 24.25
N SER A 140 13.49 -5.01 25.05
CA SER A 140 13.54 -3.75 25.82
C SER A 140 13.61 -2.48 24.95
N ASN A 141 13.96 -2.64 23.66
CA ASN A 141 14.13 -1.55 22.71
C ASN A 141 12.89 -1.33 21.83
N LEU A 142 11.82 -2.09 22.10
CA LEU A 142 10.54 -1.93 21.40
C LEU A 142 9.89 -0.62 21.84
N VAL A 143 9.48 0.21 20.88
CA VAL A 143 8.84 1.50 21.10
C VAL A 143 7.53 1.60 20.34
N VAL A 144 6.61 2.42 20.85
CA VAL A 144 5.35 2.76 20.18
C VAL A 144 5.57 4.01 19.35
N LEU A 145 5.36 3.94 18.02
CA LEU A 145 5.72 5.03 17.10
C LEU A 145 4.92 6.31 17.36
N GLU A 146 3.66 6.22 17.74
CA GLU A 146 2.81 7.38 18.07
C GLU A 146 3.34 8.22 19.24
N ARG A 147 4.24 7.65 20.06
CA ARG A 147 4.85 8.33 21.21
C ARG A 147 6.19 8.98 20.89
N LEU A 148 6.71 8.77 19.70
CA LEU A 148 7.95 9.38 19.23
C LEU A 148 7.66 10.72 18.56
N PRO A 149 8.65 11.63 18.51
CA PRO A 149 8.59 12.76 17.59
C PRO A 149 8.35 12.26 16.18
N ILE A 150 7.34 12.79 15.50
CA ILE A 150 6.96 12.32 14.16
C ILE A 150 8.12 12.45 13.16
N GLU A 151 9.00 13.42 13.37
CA GLU A 151 10.18 13.67 12.55
C GLU A 151 11.14 12.47 12.55
N GLU A 152 11.27 11.72 13.66
CA GLU A 152 12.08 10.51 13.74
C GLU A 152 11.48 9.41 12.83
N VAL A 153 10.18 9.24 12.88
CA VAL A 153 9.48 8.22 12.07
C VAL A 153 9.57 8.57 10.58
N ILE A 154 9.36 9.86 10.23
CA ILE A 154 9.46 10.35 8.85
C ILE A 154 10.89 10.22 8.34
N ALA A 155 11.89 10.54 9.15
CA ALA A 155 13.29 10.39 8.75
C ALA A 155 13.63 8.95 8.40
N TYR A 156 13.15 7.99 9.18
CA TYR A 156 13.34 6.56 8.90
C TYR A 156 12.54 6.10 7.67
N ASP A 157 11.24 6.42 7.57
CA ASP A 157 10.39 6.08 6.42
C ASP A 157 10.94 6.62 5.09
N SER A 158 11.53 7.83 5.10
CA SER A 158 12.06 8.48 3.90
C SER A 158 13.20 7.73 3.21
N ALA A 159 13.85 6.78 3.88
CA ALA A 159 14.85 5.91 3.27
C ALA A 159 14.22 4.82 2.38
N PHE A 160 12.96 4.51 2.58
CA PHE A 160 12.25 3.38 1.95
C PHE A 160 11.24 3.81 0.88
N PHE A 161 11.07 5.12 0.67
CA PHE A 161 10.12 5.63 -0.30
C PHE A 161 10.74 6.78 -1.12
N PRO A 162 10.45 6.90 -2.44
CA PRO A 162 11.12 7.87 -3.31
C PRO A 162 10.84 9.35 -2.99
N ALA A 163 9.81 9.63 -2.18
CA ALA A 163 9.39 10.97 -1.83
C ALA A 163 8.99 11.06 -0.34
N LYS A 164 9.04 12.26 0.23
CA LYS A 164 8.55 12.48 1.60
C LYS A 164 7.03 12.45 1.63
N ARG A 165 6.46 11.64 2.53
CA ARG A 165 5.01 11.44 2.68
C ARG A 165 4.51 11.74 4.10
N VAL A 166 4.86 12.93 4.60
CA VAL A 166 4.68 13.36 6.00
C VAL A 166 3.24 13.20 6.50
N ALA A 167 2.27 13.78 5.79
CA ALA A 167 0.86 13.72 6.20
C ALA A 167 0.33 12.29 6.20
N PHE A 168 0.72 11.50 5.18
CA PHE A 168 0.35 10.09 5.10
C PHE A 168 0.94 9.28 6.25
N VAL A 169 2.25 9.36 6.50
CA VAL A 169 2.91 8.59 7.58
C VAL A 169 2.31 8.93 8.94
N ASN A 170 2.05 10.22 9.20
CA ASN A 170 1.41 10.62 10.43
C ASN A 170 0.00 10.01 10.58
N ALA A 171 -0.82 10.04 9.53
CA ALA A 171 -2.14 9.40 9.55
C ALA A 171 -2.03 7.87 9.70
N TRP A 172 -1.05 7.26 9.04
CA TRP A 172 -0.89 5.82 8.99
C TRP A 172 -0.53 5.18 10.33
N ILE A 173 0.36 5.81 11.09
CA ILE A 173 0.76 5.30 12.41
C ILE A 173 -0.25 5.62 13.52
N ASN A 174 -1.18 6.55 13.27
CA ASN A 174 -2.21 6.99 14.22
C ASN A 174 -3.63 6.54 13.83
N GLN A 175 -3.77 5.66 12.81
CA GLN A 175 -5.09 5.20 12.41
C GLN A 175 -5.76 4.36 13.50
N PRO A 176 -7.11 4.34 13.57
CA PRO A 176 -7.84 3.59 14.58
C PRO A 176 -7.48 2.09 14.58
N ASP A 177 -7.41 1.51 15.78
CA ASP A 177 -7.22 0.07 16.02
C ASP A 177 -5.95 -0.53 15.39
N CYS A 178 -4.96 0.31 15.01
CA CYS A 178 -3.66 -0.16 14.58
C CYS A 178 -2.68 -0.30 15.75
N TYR A 179 -1.60 -1.05 15.52
CA TYR A 179 -0.42 -1.03 16.37
C TYR A 179 0.77 -0.63 15.50
N ALA A 180 1.32 0.54 15.78
CA ALA A 180 2.49 1.09 15.12
C ALA A 180 3.69 0.99 16.06
N LEU A 181 4.61 0.09 15.76
CA LEU A 181 5.75 -0.24 16.62
C LEU A 181 7.07 0.01 15.90
N GLY A 182 8.12 0.29 16.67
CA GLY A 182 9.48 0.40 16.19
C GLY A 182 10.48 -0.28 17.11
N ILE A 183 11.69 -0.45 16.63
CA ILE A 183 12.84 -0.90 17.42
C ILE A 183 13.89 0.21 17.34
N LYS A 184 14.44 0.60 18.51
CA LYS A 184 15.57 1.52 18.59
C LYS A 184 16.89 0.77 18.84
N GLN A 185 17.95 1.22 18.16
CA GLN A 185 19.33 0.85 18.46
C GLN A 185 20.05 2.09 19.00
N GLY A 186 20.24 2.14 20.31
CA GLY A 186 20.54 3.39 20.99
C GLY A 186 19.36 4.36 20.90
N ASP A 187 19.61 5.56 20.41
CA ASP A 187 18.58 6.61 20.25
C ASP A 187 17.96 6.65 18.85
N ILE A 188 18.38 5.79 17.92
CA ILE A 188 18.00 5.82 16.50
C ILE A 188 17.03 4.67 16.20
N LEU A 189 16.00 4.93 15.39
CA LEU A 189 15.14 3.87 14.85
C LEU A 189 15.95 2.94 13.93
N ALA A 190 15.80 1.65 14.15
CA ALA A 190 16.39 0.57 13.35
C ALA A 190 15.34 -0.35 12.73
N ALA A 191 14.06 -0.21 13.09
CA ALA A 191 12.94 -0.83 12.44
C ALA A 191 11.64 -0.07 12.72
N ILE A 192 10.71 -0.09 11.77
CA ILE A 192 9.32 0.33 11.95
C ILE A 192 8.37 -0.68 11.35
N GLY A 193 7.18 -0.80 11.94
CA GLY A 193 6.12 -1.65 11.39
C GLY A 193 4.76 -1.25 11.93
N VAL A 194 3.75 -1.47 11.09
CA VAL A 194 2.34 -1.21 11.44
C VAL A 194 1.52 -2.46 11.14
N ILE A 195 0.71 -2.91 12.09
CA ILE A 195 -0.35 -3.88 11.86
C ILE A 195 -1.70 -3.18 12.04
N ARG A 196 -2.60 -3.35 11.08
CA ARG A 196 -3.88 -2.66 11.04
C ARG A 196 -5.02 -3.59 10.64
N PRO A 197 -6.27 -3.36 11.14
CA PRO A 197 -7.42 -4.16 10.78
C PRO A 197 -7.81 -3.95 9.31
N CYS A 198 -8.17 -5.05 8.66
CA CYS A 198 -8.74 -5.09 7.32
C CYS A 198 -10.17 -5.62 7.37
N HIS A 199 -10.86 -5.69 6.25
CA HIS A 199 -12.18 -6.33 6.18
C HIS A 199 -12.10 -7.82 6.54
N VAL A 200 -10.99 -8.48 6.23
CA VAL A 200 -10.68 -9.85 6.67
C VAL A 200 -9.33 -9.82 7.36
N GLY A 201 -9.31 -10.09 8.66
CA GLY A 201 -8.08 -10.13 9.45
C GLY A 201 -7.31 -8.81 9.54
N TYR A 202 -6.00 -8.90 9.55
CA TYR A 202 -5.09 -7.76 9.73
C TYR A 202 -3.97 -7.77 8.70
N LYS A 203 -3.45 -6.61 8.35
CA LYS A 203 -2.34 -6.48 7.42
C LYS A 203 -1.15 -5.79 8.09
N ILE A 204 0.04 -6.39 7.94
CA ILE A 204 1.30 -5.79 8.35
C ILE A 204 1.88 -5.03 7.15
N GLY A 205 2.06 -3.73 7.32
CA GLY A 205 2.66 -2.83 6.32
C GLY A 205 2.65 -1.38 6.81
N PRO A 206 3.84 -0.72 6.80
CA PRO A 206 5.14 -1.27 6.43
C PRO A 206 5.70 -2.27 7.45
N LEU A 207 6.74 -3.02 7.03
CA LEU A 207 7.68 -3.69 7.90
C LEU A 207 9.08 -3.42 7.33
N TYR A 208 9.74 -2.38 7.84
CA TYR A 208 11.07 -1.95 7.43
C TYR A 208 12.05 -2.20 8.58
N ALA A 209 13.23 -2.74 8.28
CA ALA A 209 14.20 -3.05 9.30
C ALA A 209 15.63 -3.08 8.75
N ASP A 210 16.58 -2.59 9.52
CA ASP A 210 18.01 -2.56 9.18
C ASP A 210 18.64 -3.97 9.19
N SER A 211 17.98 -4.93 9.87
CA SER A 211 18.43 -6.32 9.95
C SER A 211 17.26 -7.31 9.95
N ALA A 212 17.57 -8.55 9.58
CA ALA A 212 16.60 -9.67 9.64
C ALA A 212 16.13 -9.94 11.08
N GLU A 213 17.00 -9.77 12.07
CA GLU A 213 16.69 -9.94 13.48
C GLU A 213 15.66 -8.91 13.97
N HIS A 214 15.89 -7.62 13.63
CA HIS A 214 14.93 -6.56 13.93
C HIS A 214 13.59 -6.79 13.22
N ALA A 215 13.61 -7.20 11.94
CA ALA A 215 12.39 -7.52 11.18
C ALA A 215 11.58 -8.64 11.84
N GLU A 216 12.26 -9.73 12.24
CA GLU A 216 11.61 -10.87 12.91
C GLU A 216 11.04 -10.48 14.27
N THR A 217 11.83 -9.77 15.08
CA THR A 217 11.39 -9.28 16.40
C THR A 217 10.16 -8.39 16.26
N LEU A 218 10.18 -7.45 15.32
CA LEU A 218 9.06 -6.55 15.09
C LEU A 218 7.83 -7.27 14.51
N PHE A 219 8.03 -8.21 13.58
CA PHE A 219 6.95 -9.07 13.06
C PHE A 219 6.25 -9.83 14.21
N LEU A 220 7.01 -10.45 15.11
CA LEU A 220 6.46 -11.17 16.25
C LEU A 220 5.73 -10.25 17.23
N ALA A 221 6.29 -9.05 17.49
CA ALA A 221 5.66 -8.07 18.35
C ALA A 221 4.30 -7.60 17.78
N LEU A 222 4.24 -7.33 16.47
CA LEU A 222 3.00 -6.95 15.79
C LEU A 222 2.00 -8.10 15.74
N ARG A 223 2.45 -9.28 15.36
CA ARG A 223 1.63 -10.50 15.29
C ARG A 223 0.98 -10.84 16.64
N SER A 224 1.68 -10.65 17.76
CA SER A 224 1.18 -10.91 19.11
C SER A 224 0.03 -9.99 19.53
N LYS A 225 -0.19 -8.87 18.84
CA LYS A 225 -1.30 -7.95 19.11
C LYS A 225 -2.66 -8.44 18.58
N VAL A 226 -2.64 -9.48 17.78
CA VAL A 226 -3.82 -10.02 17.09
C VAL A 226 -4.09 -11.43 17.58
N SER A 227 -5.36 -11.81 17.68
CA SER A 227 -5.75 -13.17 18.09
C SER A 227 -5.16 -14.24 17.17
N ALA A 228 -4.83 -15.41 17.72
CA ALA A 228 -4.38 -16.58 16.95
C ALA A 228 -5.44 -17.14 15.98
N THR A 229 -6.68 -16.69 16.07
CA THR A 229 -7.79 -17.06 15.17
C THR A 229 -7.94 -16.11 14.00
N GLU A 230 -7.27 -14.95 14.04
CA GLU A 230 -7.35 -13.94 12.98
C GLU A 230 -6.28 -14.17 11.91
N ALA A 231 -6.67 -13.97 10.65
CA ALA A 231 -5.72 -13.95 9.54
C ALA A 231 -4.82 -12.71 9.64
N ILE A 232 -3.54 -12.88 9.30
CA ILE A 232 -2.62 -11.77 9.08
C ILE A 232 -2.02 -11.85 7.69
N TYR A 233 -1.80 -10.69 7.07
CA TYR A 233 -1.21 -10.58 5.74
C TYR A 233 0.08 -9.78 5.79
N LEU A 234 1.06 -10.18 4.97
CA LEU A 234 2.33 -9.50 4.79
C LEU A 234 2.66 -9.43 3.29
N ASP A 235 2.82 -8.23 2.76
CA ASP A 235 3.09 -7.97 1.34
C ASP A 235 4.61 -7.81 1.13
N VAL A 236 5.28 -8.82 0.59
CA VAL A 236 6.74 -8.97 0.57
C VAL A 236 7.29 -8.74 -0.85
N PRO A 237 8.31 -7.88 -1.05
CA PRO A 237 9.05 -7.85 -2.31
C PRO A 237 9.77 -9.18 -2.54
N GLU A 238 9.49 -9.87 -3.66
CA GLU A 238 10.09 -11.20 -3.96
C GLU A 238 11.62 -11.17 -4.04
N VAL A 239 12.18 -10.02 -4.38
CA VAL A 239 13.63 -9.80 -4.48
C VAL A 239 14.34 -9.81 -3.12
N ASN A 240 13.60 -9.62 -2.02
CA ASN A 240 14.13 -9.78 -0.66
C ASN A 240 13.95 -11.23 -0.19
N ALA A 241 14.92 -12.08 -0.52
CA ALA A 241 14.87 -13.50 -0.14
C ALA A 241 14.80 -13.73 1.39
N VAL A 242 15.32 -12.79 2.20
CA VAL A 242 15.27 -12.87 3.67
C VAL A 242 13.85 -12.59 4.17
N ALA A 243 13.14 -11.66 3.57
CA ALA A 243 11.74 -11.38 3.89
C ALA A 243 10.83 -12.55 3.47
N VAL A 244 11.08 -13.16 2.30
CA VAL A 244 10.40 -14.39 1.87
C VAL A 244 10.65 -15.52 2.86
N ALA A 245 11.90 -15.72 3.30
CA ALA A 245 12.24 -16.74 4.30
C ALA A 245 11.56 -16.48 5.66
N LEU A 246 11.39 -15.21 6.06
CA LEU A 246 10.64 -14.84 7.26
C LEU A 246 9.18 -15.31 7.16
N ALA A 247 8.49 -14.99 6.07
CA ALA A 247 7.11 -15.44 5.88
C ALA A 247 7.00 -16.98 5.91
N GLN A 248 7.91 -17.69 5.23
CA GLN A 248 7.95 -19.15 5.20
C GLN A 248 8.24 -19.76 6.58
N LYS A 249 9.18 -19.17 7.34
CA LYS A 249 9.50 -19.59 8.72
C LYS A 249 8.26 -19.62 9.62
N TYR A 250 7.37 -18.65 9.43
CA TYR A 250 6.11 -18.57 10.18
C TYR A 250 4.93 -19.23 9.46
N LYS A 251 5.22 -20.11 8.49
CA LYS A 251 4.24 -20.96 7.77
C LYS A 251 3.16 -20.14 7.07
N MET A 252 3.48 -18.93 6.64
CA MET A 252 2.58 -18.14 5.82
C MET A 252 2.56 -18.70 4.40
N SER A 253 1.39 -18.70 3.76
CA SER A 253 1.19 -19.18 2.39
C SER A 253 0.93 -18.02 1.44
N LEU A 254 1.34 -18.15 0.18
CA LEU A 254 1.05 -17.18 -0.87
C LEU A 254 -0.46 -17.10 -1.10
N SER A 255 -1.02 -15.89 -1.07
CA SER A 255 -2.44 -15.64 -1.33
C SER A 255 -2.71 -14.71 -2.50
N PHE A 256 -1.78 -13.78 -2.81
CA PHE A 256 -1.94 -12.83 -3.91
C PHE A 256 -0.57 -12.33 -4.43
N GLU A 257 -0.53 -11.87 -5.68
CA GLU A 257 0.68 -11.29 -6.27
C GLU A 257 0.37 -10.01 -7.02
N THR A 258 1.29 -9.05 -6.97
CA THR A 258 1.29 -7.85 -7.81
C THR A 258 2.61 -7.69 -8.56
N ALA A 259 2.56 -6.93 -9.66
CA ALA A 259 3.73 -6.50 -10.40
C ALA A 259 4.07 -5.05 -10.03
N ARG A 260 5.18 -4.80 -9.34
CA ARG A 260 5.72 -3.46 -9.14
C ARG A 260 6.33 -3.00 -10.46
N MET A 261 5.77 -1.92 -11.01
CA MET A 261 6.19 -1.37 -12.29
C MET A 261 6.42 0.13 -12.19
N TYR A 262 7.25 0.68 -13.08
CA TYR A 262 7.58 2.11 -13.15
C TYR A 262 7.57 2.59 -14.61
N THR A 263 7.16 3.84 -14.84
CA THR A 263 7.26 4.50 -16.16
C THR A 263 8.69 4.96 -16.45
N GLY A 264 9.46 5.32 -15.44
CA GLY A 264 10.86 5.71 -15.52
C GLY A 264 11.82 4.64 -15.00
N GLU A 265 12.96 5.06 -14.50
CA GLU A 265 13.91 4.17 -13.82
C GLU A 265 13.40 3.78 -12.43
N ARG A 266 13.71 2.54 -12.06
CA ARG A 266 13.40 2.08 -10.70
C ARG A 266 14.19 2.91 -9.69
N PRO A 267 13.54 3.53 -8.69
CA PRO A 267 14.23 4.21 -7.61
C PRO A 267 15.22 3.29 -6.88
N ASP A 268 16.35 3.86 -6.48
CA ASP A 268 17.34 3.14 -5.68
C ASP A 268 16.91 3.14 -4.22
N LEU A 269 16.24 2.06 -3.82
CA LEU A 269 15.69 1.85 -2.48
C LEU A 269 16.34 0.63 -1.83
N PRO A 270 16.51 0.60 -0.50
CA PRO A 270 17.12 -0.50 0.22
C PRO A 270 16.15 -1.71 0.32
N LEU A 271 15.83 -2.34 -0.82
CA LEU A 271 14.82 -3.40 -0.89
C LEU A 271 15.13 -4.59 0.03
N MET A 272 16.41 -4.83 0.35
CA MET A 272 16.80 -5.89 1.30
C MET A 272 16.41 -5.57 2.75
N GLN A 273 16.01 -4.34 3.05
CA GLN A 273 15.49 -3.87 4.34
C GLN A 273 13.97 -3.71 4.34
N VAL A 274 13.31 -3.95 3.20
CA VAL A 274 11.84 -3.95 3.07
C VAL A 274 11.34 -5.37 3.26
N PHE A 275 10.85 -5.69 4.44
CA PHE A 275 10.24 -6.98 4.79
C PHE A 275 8.74 -7.01 4.55
N GLY A 276 8.12 -5.86 4.46
CA GLY A 276 6.72 -5.67 4.08
C GLY A 276 6.51 -4.27 3.52
N VAL A 277 5.86 -4.16 2.35
CA VAL A 277 5.53 -2.86 1.76
C VAL A 277 4.38 -2.20 2.51
N THR A 278 4.25 -0.88 2.42
CA THR A 278 3.21 -0.15 3.15
C THR A 278 1.82 -0.50 2.61
N SER A 279 1.60 -0.36 1.31
CA SER A 279 0.35 -0.72 0.64
C SER A 279 0.58 -0.96 -0.87
N PHE A 280 -0.35 -1.68 -1.51
CA PHE A 280 -0.34 -1.85 -2.97
C PHE A 280 -1.05 -0.70 -3.70
N GLU A 281 -1.83 0.08 -2.98
CA GLU A 281 -2.75 1.07 -3.56
C GLU A 281 -2.09 2.42 -3.78
N ILE A 282 -1.15 2.80 -2.90
CA ILE A 282 -0.44 4.08 -2.98
C ILE A 282 1.08 3.98 -2.72
N GLY A 283 1.62 2.75 -2.51
CA GLY A 283 3.05 2.45 -2.32
C GLY A 283 3.56 2.38 -0.91
#